data_f4eaafd06695e4d36f62083781ae5974
#
_entry.id   f4eaafd06695e4d36f62083781ae5974
#
_cell.length_a   1.000
_cell.length_b   1.000
_cell.length_c   1.000
_cell.angle_alpha   90.00
_cell.angle_beta   90.00
_cell.angle_gamma   90.00
#
_symmetry.space_group_name_H-M   'P 1'
#
loop_
_entity.id
_entity.type
_entity.pdbx_description
1 polymer ?
#
loop_
_entity_poly.entity_id
_entity_poly.type
_entity_poly.pdbx_seq_one_letter_code
_entity_poly.pdbx_strand_id
1 'polypeptide(L)'
;LSCFNPQTNVATPGNILRSSLREEPAPAAAHLSDCHLCPFACGPLRATGRGVCRVGVQSFVASEMLHMGEEEPLRPAHAIFFSGCTATCSFCTAARFAFRPTYGVPVTAPQLAARILQRQAEGARSVCFIGGDPAPHIPLIVETLALTGTQRRIPSVFNSNFYLTETALDLLAGIIDIYLPDLKFGPTQGPQGCGERIGGMPEYWNVVTERIGRVHAEGSRVIVRHLLMPGHFDCCTRSVFAWLATLQGVEVSLLTQYVAPPQAREELAGILAREEIMQAQRLATELGLKLVR
;
A
#
# COMPACT_ATOMS: atom_id res chain seq x y z
N LEU A 1 60.54 -6.60 -16.76
CA LEU A 1 59.55 -5.63 -17.17
C LEU A 1 58.21 -6.18 -16.71
N SER A 2 57.78 -5.71 -15.56
CA SER A 2 56.69 -6.22 -14.71
C SER A 2 55.32 -5.73 -15.15
N CYS A 3 54.40 -6.67 -15.28
CA CYS A 3 53.00 -6.40 -15.45
C CYS A 3 52.32 -6.24 -14.08
N PHE A 4 51.71 -5.09 -13.82
CA PHE A 4 50.80 -4.86 -12.70
C PHE A 4 49.41 -5.32 -13.06
N ASN A 5 48.81 -6.14 -12.21
CA ASN A 5 47.40 -6.55 -12.30
C ASN A 5 46.62 -5.96 -11.08
N PRO A 6 45.65 -5.07 -11.24
CA PRO A 6 44.83 -4.64 -10.11
C PRO A 6 43.58 -5.52 -10.02
N GLN A 7 43.56 -6.41 -9.04
CA GLN A 7 42.36 -7.09 -8.57
C GLN A 7 41.50 -6.08 -7.78
N THR A 8 40.38 -5.69 -8.34
CA THR A 8 39.33 -4.95 -7.62
C THR A 8 38.54 -5.92 -6.74
N ASN A 9 38.76 -5.87 -5.45
CA ASN A 9 37.92 -6.49 -4.45
C ASN A 9 36.52 -5.79 -4.43
N VAL A 10 35.52 -6.49 -4.90
CA VAL A 10 34.12 -6.11 -4.67
C VAL A 10 33.76 -6.60 -3.27
N ALA A 11 33.62 -5.68 -2.33
CA ALA A 11 33.15 -5.96 -0.98
C ALA A 11 31.69 -6.39 -1.01
N THR A 12 31.42 -7.60 -0.58
CA THR A 12 30.08 -8.12 -0.28
C THR A 12 29.49 -7.33 0.90
N PRO A 13 28.23 -6.83 0.86
CA PRO A 13 27.63 -6.16 2.00
C PRO A 13 27.50 -7.15 3.17
N GLY A 14 28.17 -6.84 4.26
CA GLY A 14 28.17 -7.64 5.48
C GLY A 14 26.79 -7.70 6.12
N ASN A 15 26.39 -8.90 6.54
CA ASN A 15 25.32 -9.18 7.47
C ASN A 15 25.50 -8.34 8.74
N ILE A 16 24.74 -7.27 8.90
CA ILE A 16 24.63 -6.55 10.17
C ILE A 16 23.73 -7.40 11.06
N LEU A 17 24.34 -8.07 12.03
CA LEU A 17 23.68 -8.76 13.13
C LEU A 17 22.75 -7.77 13.87
N ARG A 18 21.45 -7.92 13.66
CA ARG A 18 20.41 -7.27 14.48
C ARG A 18 20.23 -8.08 15.75
N SER A 19 20.98 -7.72 16.80
CA SER A 19 20.73 -8.16 18.15
C SER A 19 19.86 -7.13 18.89
N SER A 20 18.56 -7.27 18.77
CA SER A 20 17.62 -6.80 19.80
C SER A 20 16.50 -7.83 19.84
N LEU A 21 16.23 -8.36 21.02
CA LEU A 21 15.18 -9.32 21.32
C LEU A 21 13.81 -8.71 20.94
N ARG A 22 13.44 -8.80 19.66
CA ARG A 22 12.04 -8.70 19.25
C ARG A 22 11.51 -10.12 19.33
N GLU A 23 10.41 -10.30 20.06
CA GLU A 23 9.64 -11.54 20.00
C GLU A 23 9.39 -11.85 18.51
N GLU A 24 9.62 -13.10 18.11
CA GLU A 24 9.32 -13.51 16.73
C GLU A 24 7.85 -13.19 16.45
N PRO A 25 7.54 -12.50 15.34
CA PRO A 25 6.16 -12.16 15.03
C PRO A 25 5.32 -13.43 14.93
N ALA A 26 4.12 -13.41 15.52
CA ALA A 26 3.19 -14.52 15.42
C ALA A 26 3.03 -14.92 13.94
N PRO A 27 2.92 -16.24 13.61
CA PRO A 27 2.75 -16.67 12.24
C PRO A 27 1.60 -15.90 11.57
N ALA A 28 1.75 -15.51 10.30
CA ALA A 28 0.74 -14.71 9.59
C ALA A 28 -0.67 -15.33 9.69
N ALA A 29 -0.77 -16.66 9.69
CA ALA A 29 -2.02 -17.41 9.85
C ALA A 29 -2.72 -17.15 11.20
N ALA A 30 -2.01 -16.82 12.28
CA ALA A 30 -2.61 -16.51 13.58
C ALA A 30 -3.57 -15.32 13.50
N HIS A 31 -3.29 -14.37 12.61
CA HIS A 31 -4.13 -13.20 12.40
C HIS A 31 -5.47 -13.50 11.69
N LEU A 32 -5.71 -14.73 11.26
CA LEU A 32 -7.04 -15.16 10.78
C LEU A 32 -8.02 -15.38 11.94
N SER A 33 -7.52 -15.72 13.12
CA SER A 33 -8.33 -15.95 14.33
C SER A 33 -8.22 -14.82 15.36
N ASP A 34 -7.07 -14.13 15.41
CA ASP A 34 -6.79 -13.03 16.36
C ASP A 34 -6.05 -11.90 15.63
N CYS A 35 -6.79 -10.96 15.05
CA CYS A 35 -6.29 -10.00 14.07
C CYS A 35 -5.74 -8.72 14.71
N HIS A 36 -4.45 -8.45 14.46
CA HIS A 36 -3.73 -7.24 14.85
C HIS A 36 -3.00 -6.59 13.66
N LEU A 37 -3.54 -6.71 12.43
CA LEU A 37 -2.88 -6.23 11.20
C LEU A 37 -3.04 -4.72 10.96
N CYS A 38 -4.04 -4.10 11.58
CA CYS A 38 -4.27 -2.67 11.49
C CYS A 38 -4.62 -2.10 12.89
N PRO A 39 -4.58 -0.77 13.09
CA PRO A 39 -4.84 -0.15 14.39
C PRO A 39 -6.21 -0.42 15.02
N PHE A 40 -7.17 -0.92 14.24
CA PHE A 40 -8.45 -1.35 14.81
C PHE A 40 -8.34 -2.59 15.70
N ALA A 41 -7.28 -3.37 15.59
CA ALA A 41 -6.96 -4.51 16.44
C ALA A 41 -8.18 -5.37 16.78
N CYS A 42 -8.89 -5.85 15.75
CA CYS A 42 -10.20 -6.51 15.90
C CYS A 42 -10.14 -7.83 16.67
N GLY A 43 -8.96 -8.39 16.89
CA GLY A 43 -8.76 -9.64 17.62
C GLY A 43 -9.62 -10.78 17.06
N PRO A 44 -10.33 -11.53 17.94
CA PRO A 44 -11.14 -12.68 17.54
C PRO A 44 -12.37 -12.34 16.70
N LEU A 45 -12.78 -11.10 16.59
CA LEU A 45 -13.88 -10.69 15.71
C LEU A 45 -13.58 -10.98 14.23
N ARG A 46 -12.29 -11.08 13.88
CA ARG A 46 -11.83 -11.44 12.55
C ARG A 46 -12.39 -12.80 12.11
N ALA A 47 -12.31 -13.81 12.94
CA ALA A 47 -12.75 -15.17 12.62
C ALA A 47 -14.22 -15.24 12.15
N THR A 48 -15.06 -14.34 12.65
CA THR A 48 -16.48 -14.25 12.30
C THR A 48 -16.81 -13.17 11.27
N GLY A 49 -15.83 -12.44 10.73
CA GLY A 49 -16.04 -11.32 9.81
C GLY A 49 -16.71 -10.09 10.44
N ARG A 50 -16.65 -9.95 11.77
CA ARG A 50 -17.25 -8.83 12.51
C ARG A 50 -16.26 -7.72 12.87
N GLY A 51 -15.00 -7.82 12.38
CA GLY A 51 -14.04 -6.73 12.46
C GLY A 51 -14.44 -5.55 11.57
N VAL A 52 -13.72 -4.42 11.69
CA VAL A 52 -14.03 -3.17 10.96
C VAL A 52 -14.03 -3.39 9.44
N CYS A 53 -13.04 -4.09 8.90
CA CYS A 53 -12.98 -4.42 7.47
C CYS A 53 -13.99 -5.49 7.03
N ARG A 54 -14.62 -6.18 7.97
CA ARG A 54 -15.58 -7.29 7.78
C ARG A 54 -15.01 -8.50 7.02
N VAL A 55 -13.72 -8.53 6.73
CA VAL A 55 -13.06 -9.67 6.10
C VAL A 55 -12.91 -10.79 7.13
N GLY A 56 -13.44 -11.97 6.82
CA GLY A 56 -13.31 -13.18 7.64
C GLY A 56 -12.02 -13.93 7.37
N VAL A 57 -12.01 -15.24 7.63
CA VAL A 57 -10.86 -16.12 7.36
C VAL A 57 -10.65 -16.35 5.87
N GLN A 58 -11.73 -16.38 5.09
CA GLN A 58 -11.68 -16.56 3.64
C GLN A 58 -11.47 -15.23 2.94
N SER A 59 -10.46 -15.16 2.07
CA SER A 59 -10.22 -14.01 1.20
C SER A 59 -10.96 -14.13 -0.13
N PHE A 60 -11.42 -12.99 -0.65
CA PHE A 60 -12.12 -12.90 -1.94
C PHE A 60 -11.39 -11.91 -2.85
N VAL A 61 -11.27 -12.28 -4.12
CA VAL A 61 -10.75 -11.44 -5.19
C VAL A 61 -11.91 -10.92 -6.02
N ALA A 62 -12.09 -9.59 -6.03
CA ALA A 62 -13.13 -8.91 -6.80
C ALA A 62 -12.86 -8.98 -8.30
N SER A 63 -11.61 -8.80 -8.68
CA SER A 63 -11.13 -8.93 -10.06
C SER A 63 -9.62 -9.15 -10.10
N GLU A 64 -9.15 -9.66 -11.25
CA GLU A 64 -7.73 -9.92 -11.52
C GLU A 64 -7.47 -9.68 -13.01
N MET A 65 -6.40 -8.92 -13.33
CA MET A 65 -6.10 -8.60 -14.73
C MET A 65 -4.64 -8.18 -14.92
N LEU A 66 -4.17 -8.19 -16.16
CA LEU A 66 -3.00 -7.38 -16.55
C LEU A 66 -3.43 -5.92 -16.67
N HIS A 67 -2.92 -5.09 -15.76
CA HIS A 67 -3.33 -3.71 -15.59
C HIS A 67 -2.25 -2.74 -16.06
N MET A 68 -2.68 -1.70 -16.80
CA MET A 68 -1.81 -0.64 -17.33
C MET A 68 -1.92 0.68 -16.55
N GLY A 69 -2.79 0.72 -15.53
CA GLY A 69 -3.07 1.93 -14.76
C GLY A 69 -2.18 2.14 -13.53
N GLU A 70 -1.25 1.21 -13.25
CA GLU A 70 -0.25 1.41 -12.19
C GLU A 70 0.84 2.39 -12.66
N GLU A 71 1.78 2.74 -11.79
CA GLU A 71 2.94 3.56 -12.09
C GLU A 71 3.80 2.91 -13.19
N GLU A 72 4.37 3.73 -14.08
CA GLU A 72 5.07 3.27 -15.29
C GLU A 72 6.10 2.16 -15.04
N PRO A 73 6.93 2.18 -14.00
CA PRO A 73 7.89 1.12 -13.75
C PRO A 73 7.27 -0.24 -13.42
N LEU A 74 5.99 -0.29 -13.04
CA LEU A 74 5.31 -1.49 -12.55
C LEU A 74 4.49 -2.21 -13.62
N ARG A 75 4.19 -1.55 -14.73
CA ARG A 75 3.24 -2.05 -15.75
C ARG A 75 3.91 -2.79 -16.93
N PRO A 76 3.18 -3.76 -17.53
CA PRO A 76 1.87 -4.24 -17.10
C PRO A 76 1.93 -4.98 -15.77
N ALA A 77 1.07 -4.60 -14.82
CA ALA A 77 1.00 -5.24 -13.51
C ALA A 77 -0.03 -6.38 -13.52
N HIS A 78 0.30 -7.54 -12.94
CA HIS A 78 -0.72 -8.49 -12.54
C HIS A 78 -1.43 -7.93 -11.30
N ALA A 79 -2.49 -7.16 -11.49
CA ALA A 79 -3.26 -6.54 -10.43
C ALA A 79 -4.30 -7.51 -9.86
N ILE A 80 -4.23 -7.75 -8.54
CA ILE A 80 -5.14 -8.60 -7.77
C ILE A 80 -5.96 -7.71 -6.85
N PHE A 81 -7.23 -7.48 -7.21
CA PHE A 81 -8.13 -6.60 -6.46
C PHE A 81 -8.87 -7.38 -5.39
N PHE A 82 -8.45 -7.24 -4.15
CA PHE A 82 -9.11 -7.86 -3.00
C PHE A 82 -10.39 -7.14 -2.59
N SER A 83 -11.33 -7.88 -1.99
CA SER A 83 -12.57 -7.35 -1.42
C SER A 83 -12.45 -7.12 0.08
N GLY A 84 -13.07 -6.04 0.57
CA GLY A 84 -12.91 -5.56 1.94
C GLY A 84 -11.83 -4.48 2.05
N CYS A 85 -11.99 -3.57 3.01
CA CYS A 85 -11.06 -2.46 3.24
C CYS A 85 -11.07 -2.08 4.72
N THR A 86 -9.91 -1.69 5.25
CA THR A 86 -9.80 -1.14 6.61
C THR A 86 -10.35 0.28 6.72
N ALA A 87 -10.44 1.02 5.61
CA ALA A 87 -10.99 2.37 5.55
C ALA A 87 -12.45 2.38 5.08
N THR A 88 -13.15 3.49 5.37
CA THR A 88 -14.54 3.74 4.95
C THR A 88 -14.64 5.04 4.15
N CYS A 89 -13.67 5.28 3.27
CA CYS A 89 -13.57 6.53 2.51
C CYS A 89 -14.87 6.87 1.76
N SER A 90 -15.42 8.05 2.03
CA SER A 90 -16.68 8.50 1.40
C SER A 90 -16.54 8.74 -0.12
N PHE A 91 -15.31 8.90 -0.62
CA PHE A 91 -14.98 9.07 -2.04
C PHE A 91 -14.48 7.78 -2.72
N CYS A 92 -14.70 6.62 -2.12
CA CYS A 92 -14.17 5.36 -2.62
C CYS A 92 -14.81 4.98 -3.96
N THR A 93 -14.02 4.97 -5.04
CA THR A 93 -14.46 4.50 -6.37
C THR A 93 -14.60 2.97 -6.43
N ALA A 94 -13.93 2.26 -5.50
CA ALA A 94 -13.99 0.81 -5.34
C ALA A 94 -15.08 0.34 -4.36
N ALA A 95 -15.99 1.23 -3.91
CA ALA A 95 -17.00 0.97 -2.87
C ALA A 95 -17.79 -0.32 -3.09
N ARG A 96 -18.00 -0.72 -4.36
CA ARG A 96 -18.72 -1.94 -4.74
C ARG A 96 -18.13 -3.19 -4.10
N PHE A 97 -16.83 -3.28 -3.98
CA PHE A 97 -16.14 -4.43 -3.39
C PHE A 97 -15.35 -4.08 -2.12
N ALA A 98 -14.90 -2.83 -1.96
CA ALA A 98 -14.23 -2.39 -0.74
C ALA A 98 -15.11 -2.54 0.51
N PHE A 99 -16.43 -2.33 0.37
CA PHE A 99 -17.39 -2.43 1.47
C PHE A 99 -18.19 -3.75 1.46
N ARG A 100 -17.85 -4.69 0.58
CA ARG A 100 -18.47 -6.02 0.46
C ARG A 100 -17.39 -7.09 0.46
N PRO A 101 -16.92 -7.54 1.62
CA PRO A 101 -15.73 -8.39 1.74
C PRO A 101 -15.86 -9.78 1.10
N THR A 102 -17.08 -10.21 0.78
CA THR A 102 -17.35 -11.48 0.07
C THR A 102 -17.68 -11.27 -1.41
N TYR A 103 -17.45 -10.08 -1.95
CA TYR A 103 -17.65 -9.81 -3.38
C TYR A 103 -16.55 -10.51 -4.21
N GLY A 104 -16.94 -11.10 -5.34
CA GLY A 104 -16.01 -11.79 -6.25
C GLY A 104 -15.85 -13.29 -5.94
N VAL A 105 -14.67 -13.81 -6.15
CA VAL A 105 -14.39 -15.26 -6.01
C VAL A 105 -13.53 -15.54 -4.78
N PRO A 106 -13.86 -16.57 -3.99
CA PRO A 106 -12.98 -17.03 -2.92
C PRO A 106 -11.69 -17.59 -3.53
N VAL A 107 -10.55 -17.33 -2.89
CA VAL A 107 -9.25 -17.76 -3.39
C VAL A 107 -8.41 -18.38 -2.28
N THR A 108 -7.53 -19.28 -2.68
CA THR A 108 -6.51 -19.91 -1.81
C THR A 108 -5.11 -19.50 -2.26
N ALA A 109 -4.13 -19.65 -1.40
CA ALA A 109 -2.75 -19.32 -1.70
C ALA A 109 -2.18 -20.12 -2.89
N PRO A 110 -2.41 -21.44 -3.02
CA PRO A 110 -1.97 -22.19 -4.20
C PRO A 110 -2.59 -21.70 -5.51
N GLN A 111 -3.87 -21.30 -5.49
CA GLN A 111 -4.54 -20.77 -6.67
C GLN A 111 -3.93 -19.42 -7.10
N LEU A 112 -3.69 -18.51 -6.14
CA LEU A 112 -3.05 -17.22 -6.46
C LEU A 112 -1.61 -17.39 -6.91
N ALA A 113 -0.84 -18.30 -6.28
CA ALA A 113 0.54 -18.58 -6.69
C ALA A 113 0.60 -19.05 -8.15
N ALA A 114 -0.26 -20.01 -8.53
CA ALA A 114 -0.35 -20.47 -9.91
C ALA A 114 -0.69 -19.33 -10.89
N ARG A 115 -1.65 -18.47 -10.55
CA ARG A 115 -2.04 -17.32 -11.37
C ARG A 115 -0.90 -16.29 -11.52
N ILE A 116 -0.15 -16.02 -10.44
CA ILE A 116 1.01 -15.11 -10.49
C ILE A 116 2.04 -15.63 -11.50
N LEU A 117 2.38 -16.90 -11.44
CA LEU A 117 3.34 -17.52 -12.37
C LEU A 117 2.81 -17.54 -13.80
N GLN A 118 1.52 -17.80 -14.00
CA GLN A 118 0.87 -17.71 -15.31
C GLN A 118 0.96 -16.28 -15.87
N ARG A 119 0.57 -15.27 -15.11
CA ARG A 119 0.61 -13.86 -15.56
C ARG A 119 2.02 -13.36 -15.82
N GLN A 120 3.00 -13.84 -15.03
CA GLN A 120 4.41 -13.57 -15.32
C GLN A 120 4.79 -14.12 -16.71
N ALA A 121 4.36 -15.34 -17.05
CA ALA A 121 4.61 -15.94 -18.38
C ALA A 121 3.87 -15.18 -19.50
N GLU A 122 2.73 -14.56 -19.21
CA GLU A 122 1.96 -13.71 -20.12
C GLU A 122 2.53 -12.28 -20.24
N GLY A 123 3.63 -11.95 -19.57
CA GLY A 123 4.34 -10.69 -19.68
C GLY A 123 4.06 -9.67 -18.58
N ALA A 124 3.46 -10.06 -17.46
CA ALA A 124 3.41 -9.19 -16.28
C ALA A 124 4.83 -8.80 -15.84
N ARG A 125 5.04 -7.53 -15.49
CA ARG A 125 6.30 -7.00 -14.98
C ARG A 125 6.32 -6.81 -13.47
N SER A 126 5.16 -6.90 -12.83
CA SER A 126 4.98 -6.92 -11.38
C SER A 126 3.73 -7.70 -11.00
N VAL A 127 3.63 -8.12 -9.72
CA VAL A 127 2.37 -8.53 -9.11
C VAL A 127 1.96 -7.48 -8.08
N CYS A 128 0.79 -6.89 -8.27
CA CYS A 128 0.27 -5.81 -7.43
C CYS A 128 -0.91 -6.31 -6.60
N PHE A 129 -0.73 -6.37 -5.29
CA PHE A 129 -1.80 -6.63 -4.31
C PHE A 129 -2.48 -5.32 -3.97
N ILE A 130 -3.73 -5.18 -4.39
CA ILE A 130 -4.53 -3.96 -4.33
C ILE A 130 -6.00 -4.29 -4.01
N GLY A 131 -6.91 -3.38 -4.23
CA GLY A 131 -8.35 -3.63 -4.22
C GLY A 131 -9.11 -2.67 -3.34
N GLY A 132 -9.93 -3.19 -2.44
CA GLY A 132 -10.40 -2.45 -1.27
C GLY A 132 -9.18 -2.05 -0.46
N ASP A 133 -8.54 -3.08 0.13
CA ASP A 133 -7.20 -2.94 0.72
C ASP A 133 -6.56 -4.33 0.87
N PRO A 134 -5.27 -4.53 0.56
CA PRO A 134 -4.60 -5.82 0.75
C PRO A 134 -4.26 -6.14 2.23
N ALA A 135 -4.28 -5.15 3.13
CA ALA A 135 -3.91 -5.34 4.53
C ALA A 135 -4.69 -6.47 5.24
N PRO A 136 -6.02 -6.61 5.09
CA PRO A 136 -6.74 -7.73 5.68
C PRO A 136 -6.32 -9.10 5.12
N HIS A 137 -5.64 -9.13 3.98
CA HIS A 137 -5.26 -10.34 3.23
C HIS A 137 -3.78 -10.71 3.38
N ILE A 138 -3.04 -10.03 4.26
CA ILE A 138 -1.62 -10.31 4.54
C ILE A 138 -1.34 -11.80 4.78
N PRO A 139 -2.14 -12.56 5.58
CA PRO A 139 -1.87 -13.98 5.76
C PRO A 139 -1.88 -14.77 4.44
N LEU A 140 -2.84 -14.52 3.57
CA LEU A 140 -2.92 -15.13 2.26
C LEU A 140 -1.78 -14.68 1.34
N ILE A 141 -1.42 -13.40 1.36
CA ILE A 141 -0.34 -12.84 0.53
C ILE A 141 1.00 -13.47 0.88
N VAL A 142 1.32 -13.55 2.17
CA VAL A 142 2.56 -14.17 2.67
C VAL A 142 2.66 -15.63 2.22
N GLU A 143 1.60 -16.42 2.44
CA GLU A 143 1.54 -17.81 2.00
C GLU A 143 1.66 -17.93 0.47
N THR A 144 0.95 -17.10 -0.28
CA THR A 144 0.99 -17.08 -1.75
C THR A 144 2.40 -16.84 -2.27
N LEU A 145 3.08 -15.82 -1.75
CA LEU A 145 4.43 -15.46 -2.19
C LEU A 145 5.46 -16.55 -1.79
N ALA A 146 5.30 -17.15 -0.62
CA ALA A 146 6.12 -18.29 -0.22
C ALA A 146 5.98 -19.47 -1.20
N LEU A 147 4.76 -19.78 -1.67
CA LEU A 147 4.50 -20.84 -2.64
C LEU A 147 5.05 -20.55 -4.03
N THR A 148 5.19 -19.28 -4.43
CA THR A 148 5.84 -18.95 -5.72
C THR A 148 7.35 -19.21 -5.68
N GLY A 149 7.97 -19.09 -4.52
CA GLY A 149 9.40 -19.35 -4.30
C GLY A 149 10.29 -18.65 -5.33
N THR A 150 11.32 -19.35 -5.80
CA THR A 150 12.27 -18.85 -6.81
C THR A 150 11.71 -18.83 -8.23
N GLN A 151 10.49 -19.31 -8.47
CA GLN A 151 9.84 -19.26 -9.79
C GLN A 151 9.32 -17.85 -10.11
N ARG A 152 8.96 -17.06 -9.09
CA ARG A 152 8.59 -15.66 -9.26
C ARG A 152 9.85 -14.83 -9.52
N ARG A 153 9.89 -14.13 -10.65
CA ARG A 153 10.99 -13.25 -11.10
C ARG A 153 10.57 -11.79 -11.22
N ILE A 154 9.27 -11.50 -11.06
CA ILE A 154 8.71 -10.15 -11.07
C ILE A 154 8.54 -9.65 -9.63
N PRO A 155 8.72 -8.35 -9.37
CA PRO A 155 8.56 -7.79 -8.04
C PRO A 155 7.11 -7.89 -7.55
N SER A 156 6.97 -8.08 -6.23
CA SER A 156 5.72 -7.96 -5.50
C SER A 156 5.51 -6.51 -5.06
N VAL A 157 4.30 -5.99 -5.26
CA VAL A 157 3.89 -4.62 -4.92
C VAL A 157 2.74 -4.67 -3.92
N PHE A 158 2.87 -3.96 -2.82
CA PHE A 158 1.83 -3.82 -1.81
C PHE A 158 1.21 -2.42 -1.89
N ASN A 159 0.07 -2.31 -2.62
CA ASN A 159 -0.64 -1.07 -2.88
C ASN A 159 -1.80 -0.94 -1.87
N SER A 160 -1.61 -0.15 -0.82
CA SER A 160 -2.46 -0.10 0.37
C SER A 160 -2.67 1.32 0.88
N ASN A 161 -3.75 1.54 1.62
CA ASN A 161 -3.94 2.76 2.42
C ASN A 161 -2.91 2.91 3.55
N PHE A 162 -2.12 1.89 3.77
CA PHE A 162 -0.99 1.81 4.71
C PHE A 162 -1.35 2.04 6.19
N TYR A 163 -2.63 1.94 6.52
CA TYR A 163 -3.13 2.00 7.90
C TYR A 163 -2.87 0.65 8.60
N LEU A 164 -1.58 0.38 8.86
CA LEU A 164 -1.01 -0.89 9.31
C LEU A 164 -0.44 -0.78 10.73
N THR A 165 -0.30 -1.94 11.39
CA THR A 165 0.52 -2.06 12.60
C THR A 165 1.97 -2.38 12.26
N GLU A 166 2.86 -2.26 13.26
CA GLU A 166 4.25 -2.75 13.16
C GLU A 166 4.27 -4.25 12.82
N THR A 167 3.44 -5.04 13.50
CA THR A 167 3.32 -6.48 13.25
C THR A 167 2.99 -6.80 11.79
N ALA A 168 2.10 -6.01 11.18
CA ALA A 168 1.79 -6.21 9.77
C ALA A 168 3.01 -5.95 8.86
N LEU A 169 3.80 -4.92 9.15
CA LEU A 169 5.04 -4.63 8.42
C LEU A 169 6.10 -5.70 8.65
N ASP A 170 6.23 -6.21 9.88
CA ASP A 170 7.16 -7.32 10.19
C ASP A 170 6.84 -8.57 9.36
N LEU A 171 5.55 -8.90 9.19
CA LEU A 171 5.10 -10.00 8.33
C LEU A 171 5.39 -9.79 6.84
N LEU A 172 5.45 -8.55 6.38
CA LEU A 172 5.72 -8.20 4.98
C LEU A 172 7.21 -8.00 4.69
N ALA A 173 8.04 -7.83 5.72
CA ALA A 173 9.47 -7.55 5.60
C ALA A 173 10.21 -8.67 4.85
N GLY A 174 10.95 -8.31 3.81
CA GLY A 174 11.68 -9.25 2.95
C GLY A 174 10.80 -10.09 2.01
N ILE A 175 9.47 -9.88 2.02
CA ILE A 175 8.50 -10.57 1.17
C ILE A 175 7.98 -9.63 0.08
N ILE A 176 7.74 -8.36 0.44
CA ILE A 176 7.30 -7.31 -0.49
C ILE A 176 8.54 -6.56 -1.01
N ASP A 177 8.63 -6.44 -2.33
CA ASP A 177 9.73 -5.77 -3.02
C ASP A 177 9.50 -4.25 -3.13
N ILE A 178 8.24 -3.82 -3.30
CA ILE A 178 7.87 -2.41 -3.49
C ILE A 178 6.63 -2.10 -2.66
N TYR A 179 6.74 -1.08 -1.81
CA TYR A 179 5.58 -0.52 -1.12
C TYR A 179 5.00 0.66 -1.90
N LEU A 180 3.68 0.64 -2.08
CA LEU A 180 2.92 1.66 -2.78
C LEU A 180 1.83 2.23 -1.85
N PRO A 181 2.25 2.97 -0.78
CA PRO A 181 1.33 3.50 0.21
C PRO A 181 0.55 4.70 -0.31
N ASP A 182 -0.74 4.73 0.03
CA ASP A 182 -1.56 5.93 -0.12
C ASP A 182 -1.36 6.88 1.08
N LEU A 183 -0.87 8.10 0.86
CA LEU A 183 -0.86 9.18 1.86
C LEU A 183 -1.80 10.30 1.37
N LYS A 184 -3.09 10.17 1.71
CA LYS A 184 -4.17 11.01 1.16
C LYS A 184 -4.50 12.22 2.02
N PHE A 185 -4.36 12.11 3.35
CA PHE A 185 -4.87 13.10 4.31
C PHE A 185 -3.74 13.76 5.09
N GLY A 186 -3.97 15.01 5.49
CA GLY A 186 -3.03 15.82 6.26
C GLY A 186 -3.04 15.54 7.77
N PRO A 187 -2.27 16.32 8.55
CA PRO A 187 -1.93 16.03 9.94
C PRO A 187 -3.04 16.31 10.97
N THR A 188 -4.13 16.97 10.59
CA THR A 188 -5.21 17.25 11.53
C THR A 188 -5.82 15.95 12.04
N GLN A 189 -5.80 15.75 13.36
CA GLN A 189 -6.26 14.54 14.03
C GLN A 189 -7.68 14.72 14.62
N GLY A 190 -8.25 13.60 15.08
CA GLY A 190 -9.57 13.55 15.68
C GLY A 190 -10.72 13.75 14.69
N PRO A 191 -11.95 13.93 15.18
CA PRO A 191 -13.16 13.98 14.35
C PRO A 191 -13.18 15.09 13.29
N GLN A 192 -12.34 16.11 13.43
CA GLN A 192 -12.19 17.20 12.45
C GLN A 192 -11.14 16.89 11.40
N GLY A 193 -10.26 15.92 11.64
CA GLY A 193 -9.22 15.51 10.71
C GLY A 193 -9.78 14.75 9.52
N CYS A 194 -9.25 15.00 8.33
CA CYS A 194 -9.69 14.34 7.10
C CYS A 194 -9.52 12.81 7.15
N GLY A 195 -8.47 12.32 7.82
CA GLY A 195 -8.21 10.87 7.95
C GLY A 195 -9.34 10.14 8.66
N GLU A 196 -9.84 10.69 9.78
CA GLU A 196 -10.95 10.10 10.53
C GLU A 196 -12.30 10.45 9.90
N ARG A 197 -12.53 11.72 9.59
CA ARG A 197 -13.83 12.22 9.11
C ARG A 197 -14.21 11.70 7.74
N ILE A 198 -13.25 11.61 6.82
CA ILE A 198 -13.46 11.21 5.42
C ILE A 198 -13.10 9.74 5.21
N GLY A 199 -12.00 9.29 5.83
CA GLY A 199 -11.43 7.96 5.65
C GLY A 199 -11.90 6.93 6.68
N GLY A 200 -12.45 7.37 7.82
CA GLY A 200 -12.82 6.48 8.93
C GLY A 200 -11.62 5.86 9.65
N MET A 201 -10.45 6.52 9.63
CA MET A 201 -9.20 6.03 10.19
C MET A 201 -8.69 6.99 11.28
N PRO A 202 -8.95 6.71 12.57
CA PRO A 202 -8.41 7.47 13.69
C PRO A 202 -6.87 7.54 13.64
N GLU A 203 -6.29 8.68 14.07
CA GLU A 203 -4.83 8.88 14.10
C GLU A 203 -4.11 8.59 12.77
N TYR A 204 -4.82 8.71 11.64
CA TYR A 204 -4.34 8.33 10.30
C TYR A 204 -2.95 8.88 9.98
N TRP A 205 -2.75 10.18 10.19
CA TRP A 205 -1.49 10.84 9.85
C TRP A 205 -0.31 10.20 10.57
N ASN A 206 -0.41 10.08 11.89
CA ASN A 206 0.67 9.52 12.71
C ASN A 206 0.97 8.08 12.30
N VAL A 207 -0.08 7.25 12.19
CA VAL A 207 0.08 5.84 11.81
C VAL A 207 0.73 5.70 10.44
N VAL A 208 0.20 6.37 9.42
CA VAL A 208 0.64 6.12 8.04
C VAL A 208 2.02 6.72 7.78
N THR A 209 2.30 7.94 8.28
CA THR A 209 3.62 8.56 8.12
C THR A 209 4.72 7.77 8.85
N GLU A 210 4.43 7.28 10.05
CA GLU A 210 5.37 6.44 10.81
C GLU A 210 5.68 5.12 10.07
N ARG A 211 4.66 4.46 9.48
CA ARG A 211 4.84 3.22 8.71
C ARG A 211 5.59 3.45 7.40
N ILE A 212 5.28 4.52 6.67
CA ILE A 212 6.04 4.91 5.47
C ILE A 212 7.49 5.23 5.84
N GLY A 213 7.71 6.03 6.88
CA GLY A 213 9.04 6.38 7.37
C GLY A 213 9.86 5.14 7.74
N ARG A 214 9.24 4.15 8.40
CA ARG A 214 9.87 2.89 8.75
C ARG A 214 10.36 2.12 7.52
N VAL A 215 9.47 1.79 6.58
CA VAL A 215 9.84 1.00 5.39
C VAL A 215 10.86 1.72 4.51
N HIS A 216 10.79 3.05 4.46
CA HIS A 216 11.77 3.88 3.77
C HIS A 216 13.15 3.81 4.46
N ALA A 217 13.20 3.97 5.78
CA ALA A 217 14.44 3.89 6.56
C ALA A 217 15.09 2.49 6.51
N GLU A 218 14.29 1.43 6.33
CA GLU A 218 14.75 0.06 6.12
C GLU A 218 15.31 -0.18 4.71
N GLY A 219 15.28 0.82 3.83
CA GLY A 219 15.82 0.74 2.46
C GLY A 219 14.88 0.08 1.45
N SER A 220 13.61 -0.12 1.80
CA SER A 220 12.62 -0.62 0.85
C SER A 220 12.34 0.42 -0.24
N ARG A 221 12.04 -0.03 -1.45
CA ARG A 221 11.54 0.87 -2.49
C ARG A 221 10.12 1.30 -2.15
N VAL A 222 9.91 2.62 -2.04
CA VAL A 222 8.62 3.23 -1.69
C VAL A 222 8.22 4.24 -2.75
N ILE A 223 7.00 4.10 -3.27
CA ILE A 223 6.35 5.07 -4.16
C ILE A 223 5.08 5.53 -3.45
N VAL A 224 5.10 6.75 -2.90
CA VAL A 224 3.93 7.27 -2.16
C VAL A 224 2.89 7.83 -3.12
N ARG A 225 1.66 7.33 -3.05
CA ARG A 225 0.52 7.84 -3.83
C ARG A 225 -0.20 8.93 -3.06
N HIS A 226 -0.34 10.10 -3.67
CA HIS A 226 -1.15 11.18 -3.13
C HIS A 226 -2.28 11.51 -4.09
N LEU A 227 -3.53 11.34 -3.64
CA LEU A 227 -4.72 11.73 -4.40
C LEU A 227 -5.03 13.20 -4.09
N LEU A 228 -4.96 14.04 -5.11
CA LEU A 228 -5.41 15.42 -5.02
C LEU A 228 -6.95 15.44 -4.99
N MET A 229 -7.52 16.04 -3.95
CA MET A 229 -8.96 16.12 -3.72
C MET A 229 -9.44 17.57 -3.74
N PRO A 230 -10.61 17.87 -4.37
CA PRO A 230 -11.15 19.22 -4.43
C PRO A 230 -11.25 19.88 -3.06
N GLY A 231 -10.76 21.10 -2.90
CA GLY A 231 -10.82 21.87 -1.66
C GLY A 231 -9.89 21.38 -0.52
N HIS A 232 -9.08 20.34 -0.76
CA HIS A 232 -8.20 19.78 0.27
C HIS A 232 -6.71 20.07 0.06
N PHE A 233 -6.39 21.09 -0.75
CA PHE A 233 -4.99 21.44 -1.02
C PHE A 233 -4.27 21.86 0.26
N ASP A 234 -4.81 22.82 1.03
CA ASP A 234 -4.12 23.35 2.20
C ASP A 234 -4.11 22.40 3.40
N CYS A 235 -5.22 21.74 3.68
CA CYS A 235 -5.33 20.83 4.83
C CYS A 235 -4.66 19.46 4.61
N CYS A 236 -4.45 19.03 3.35
CA CYS A 236 -3.88 17.72 3.03
C CYS A 236 -2.62 17.86 2.16
N THR A 237 -2.74 18.28 0.90
CA THR A 237 -1.65 18.22 -0.09
C THR A 237 -0.41 18.97 0.36
N ARG A 238 -0.55 20.19 0.87
CA ARG A 238 0.59 21.00 1.34
C ARG A 238 1.39 20.29 2.44
N SER A 239 0.70 19.76 3.44
CA SER A 239 1.33 19.08 4.56
C SER A 239 1.95 17.73 4.16
N VAL A 240 1.26 16.98 3.29
CA VAL A 240 1.78 15.72 2.75
C VAL A 240 3.07 15.96 1.98
N PHE A 241 3.11 16.95 1.08
CA PHE A 241 4.30 17.25 0.30
C PHE A 241 5.46 17.77 1.15
N ALA A 242 5.16 18.64 2.12
CA ALA A 242 6.18 19.13 3.06
C ALA A 242 6.82 17.98 3.85
N TRP A 243 6.02 17.01 4.29
CA TRP A 243 6.54 15.83 4.98
C TRP A 243 7.31 14.90 4.04
N LEU A 244 6.81 14.63 2.83
CA LEU A 244 7.51 13.79 1.84
C LEU A 244 8.88 14.37 1.45
N ALA A 245 9.00 15.69 1.40
CA ALA A 245 10.28 16.35 1.12
C ALA A 245 11.35 16.12 2.21
N THR A 246 10.96 15.65 3.40
CA THR A 246 11.93 15.24 4.44
C THR A 246 12.51 13.83 4.20
N LEU A 247 11.89 13.03 3.32
CA LEU A 247 12.32 11.67 2.99
C LEU A 247 13.18 11.68 1.72
N GLN A 248 14.49 11.52 1.89
CA GLN A 248 15.42 11.56 0.76
C GLN A 248 15.14 10.43 -0.25
N GLY A 249 14.98 10.81 -1.53
CA GLY A 249 14.85 9.85 -2.64
C GLY A 249 13.51 9.12 -2.72
N VAL A 250 12.52 9.47 -1.90
CA VAL A 250 11.17 8.90 -2.01
C VAL A 250 10.54 9.28 -3.37
N GLU A 251 9.91 8.32 -4.01
CA GLU A 251 9.15 8.56 -5.25
C GLU A 251 7.70 8.91 -4.90
N VAL A 252 7.11 9.85 -5.64
CA VAL A 252 5.75 10.33 -5.38
C VAL A 252 4.90 10.21 -6.64
N SER A 253 3.80 9.49 -6.54
CA SER A 253 2.77 9.41 -7.58
C SER A 253 1.63 10.37 -7.25
N LEU A 254 1.59 11.51 -7.95
CA LEU A 254 0.53 12.51 -7.79
C LEU A 254 -0.67 12.15 -8.67
N LEU A 255 -1.75 11.69 -8.03
CA LEU A 255 -2.99 11.32 -8.70
C LEU A 255 -3.90 12.55 -8.83
N THR A 256 -4.07 13.04 -10.06
CA THR A 256 -4.88 14.23 -10.40
C THR A 256 -6.22 13.90 -11.04
N GLN A 257 -6.50 12.60 -11.24
CA GLN A 257 -7.74 12.11 -11.88
C GLN A 257 -8.85 11.84 -10.86
N TYR A 258 -9.12 12.80 -9.96
CA TYR A 258 -10.22 12.66 -9.00
C TYR A 258 -11.58 12.62 -9.72
N VAL A 259 -12.36 11.62 -9.37
CA VAL A 259 -13.76 11.49 -9.81
C VAL A 259 -14.63 11.27 -8.57
N ALA A 260 -15.55 12.18 -8.31
CA ALA A 260 -16.49 12.07 -7.21
C ALA A 260 -17.48 10.92 -7.47
N PRO A 261 -17.49 9.84 -6.65
CA PRO A 261 -18.49 8.80 -6.77
C PRO A 261 -19.83 9.29 -6.19
N PRO A 262 -20.97 8.65 -6.52
CA PRO A 262 -22.28 9.07 -6.06
C PRO A 262 -22.46 9.20 -4.54
N GLN A 263 -21.68 8.44 -3.77
CA GLN A 263 -21.70 8.47 -2.30
C GLN A 263 -20.70 9.48 -1.70
N ALA A 264 -19.99 10.27 -2.51
CA ALA A 264 -19.06 11.27 -2.01
C ALA A 264 -19.78 12.29 -1.11
N ARG A 265 -19.12 12.71 -0.03
CA ARG A 265 -19.62 13.82 0.78
C ARG A 265 -19.67 15.09 -0.05
N GLU A 266 -20.55 16.02 0.29
CA GLU A 266 -20.74 17.30 -0.41
C GLU A 266 -19.41 18.04 -0.65
N GLU A 267 -18.54 18.10 0.35
CA GLU A 267 -17.21 18.72 0.25
C GLU A 267 -16.27 18.06 -0.77
N LEU A 268 -16.58 16.83 -1.19
CA LEU A 268 -15.81 16.02 -2.15
C LEU A 268 -16.60 15.74 -3.43
N ALA A 269 -17.82 16.29 -3.57
CA ALA A 269 -18.65 16.10 -4.76
C ALA A 269 -18.22 16.98 -5.94
N GLY A 270 -17.28 17.91 -5.71
CA GLY A 270 -16.77 18.83 -6.72
C GLY A 270 -15.83 18.17 -7.73
N ILE A 271 -15.52 18.94 -8.77
CA ILE A 271 -14.51 18.60 -9.77
C ILE A 271 -13.18 19.23 -9.32
N LEU A 272 -12.09 18.50 -9.49
CA LEU A 272 -10.76 19.02 -9.23
C LEU A 272 -10.45 20.15 -10.23
N ALA A 273 -10.22 21.36 -9.74
CA ALA A 273 -9.92 22.50 -10.58
C ALA A 273 -8.50 22.40 -11.18
N ARG A 274 -8.36 22.90 -12.42
CA ARG A 274 -7.05 22.93 -13.09
C ARG A 274 -6.01 23.72 -12.28
N GLU A 275 -6.45 24.77 -11.64
CA GLU A 275 -5.63 25.63 -10.78
C GLU A 275 -5.05 24.87 -9.60
N GLU A 276 -5.85 23.98 -8.96
CA GLU A 276 -5.40 23.11 -7.86
C GLU A 276 -4.34 22.12 -8.34
N ILE A 277 -4.53 21.53 -9.53
CA ILE A 277 -3.55 20.62 -10.15
C ILE A 277 -2.23 21.35 -10.40
N MET A 278 -2.30 22.55 -11.02
CA MET A 278 -1.10 23.35 -11.30
C MET A 278 -0.40 23.81 -10.03
N GLN A 279 -1.16 24.13 -8.99
CA GLN A 279 -0.64 24.52 -7.68
C GLN A 279 0.11 23.35 -7.02
N ALA A 280 -0.47 22.14 -7.05
CA ALA A 280 0.17 20.95 -6.51
C ALA A 280 1.46 20.60 -7.28
N GLN A 281 1.45 20.69 -8.61
CA GLN A 281 2.64 20.44 -9.42
C GLN A 281 3.76 21.45 -9.16
N ARG A 282 3.43 22.75 -9.02
CA ARG A 282 4.41 23.77 -8.64
C ARG A 282 5.01 23.50 -7.27
N LEU A 283 4.17 23.22 -6.27
CA LEU A 283 4.64 22.93 -4.91
C LEU A 283 5.55 21.70 -4.89
N ALA A 284 5.20 20.63 -5.62
CA ALA A 284 6.03 19.43 -5.73
C ALA A 284 7.42 19.76 -6.32
N THR A 285 7.47 20.62 -7.34
CA THR A 285 8.71 21.09 -7.96
C THR A 285 9.54 21.95 -7.01
N GLU A 286 8.91 22.90 -6.32
CA GLU A 286 9.55 23.79 -5.34
C GLU A 286 10.18 23.00 -4.18
N LEU A 287 9.52 21.92 -3.75
CA LEU A 287 10.00 21.03 -2.70
C LEU A 287 10.98 19.96 -3.20
N GLY A 288 11.27 19.89 -4.49
CA GLY A 288 12.19 18.92 -5.09
C GLY A 288 11.68 17.48 -5.04
N LEU A 289 10.36 17.26 -5.01
CA LEU A 289 9.79 15.91 -4.97
C LEU A 289 10.00 15.17 -6.30
N LYS A 290 10.43 13.91 -6.22
CA LYS A 290 10.61 13.03 -7.38
C LYS A 290 9.26 12.46 -7.82
N LEU A 291 8.57 13.17 -8.73
CA LEU A 291 7.31 12.69 -9.28
C LEU A 291 7.54 11.54 -10.27
N VAL A 292 6.75 10.46 -10.11
CA VAL A 292 6.65 9.33 -11.05
C VAL A 292 5.27 9.32 -11.71
N ARG A 293 5.17 8.73 -12.91
CA ARG A 293 3.93 8.63 -13.70
C ARG A 293 3.46 7.20 -13.83
#